data_acf6103ad8d5f661eaeffbc1fb543940
#
_entry.id   acf6103ad8d5f661eaeffbc1fb543940
#
_cell.length_a   1.000
_cell.length_b   1.000
_cell.length_c   1.000
_cell.angle_alpha   90.00
_cell.angle_beta   90.00
_cell.angle_gamma   90.00
#
_symmetry.space_group_name_H-M   'P 1'
#
loop_
_entity.id
_entity.type
_entity.pdbx_description
1 polymer ?
#
loop_
_entity_poly.entity_id
_entity_poly.type
_entity_poly.pdbx_seq_one_letter_code
_entity_poly.pdbx_strand_id
1 'polypeptide(L)'
;MYQRRVANMSTQIANKEFQPDLQEITGELTNEQTVHWSFWFGVTFFVLVIVSILSASWLLTKNLSADESAPVTSLVISGEMAYTNKLDIETAIENINLGNFFKVDVNDVQRHVSQLPWVYSVSVRKQWPNELKIYIVDQTPIAHWNGDMLINQYGEAFQANIRRLTSQLPSFFGPEGTEELALENFTSLNQLLDYSNLNIDELVLSERFAWQLILNDGVTLDLGRENRVERIQRFMDAYPQIKINKKKNQQIDYIDLRYDTGLAVGWKSVDT
;
A
#
# COMPACT_ATOMS: atom_id res chain seq x y z
N MET A 1 -18.51 124.01 15.61
CA MET A 1 -19.42 122.78 15.69
C MET A 1 -18.73 121.52 15.23
N TYR A 2 -17.48 121.53 14.92
CA TYR A 2 -16.72 120.36 14.38
C TYR A 2 -15.86 119.65 15.43
N GLN A 3 -15.45 120.30 16.46
CA GLN A 3 -14.58 119.74 17.52
C GLN A 3 -15.28 118.71 18.52
N ARG A 4 -16.65 118.82 18.66
CA ARG A 4 -17.39 117.85 19.55
C ARG A 4 -17.73 116.50 18.96
N ARG A 5 -17.58 116.32 17.62
CA ARG A 5 -17.84 115.05 16.94
C ARG A 5 -16.61 114.13 16.91
N VAL A 6 -15.40 114.71 16.98
CA VAL A 6 -14.18 113.92 16.96
C VAL A 6 -13.88 113.23 18.36
N ALA A 7 -14.24 113.92 19.43
CA ALA A 7 -14.04 113.38 20.80
C ALA A 7 -14.94 112.19 21.15
N ASN A 8 -16.17 112.15 20.60
CA ASN A 8 -17.09 110.99 20.85
C ASN A 8 -16.77 109.75 19.95
N MET A 9 -16.02 109.92 18.91
CA MET A 9 -15.64 108.81 18.04
C MET A 9 -14.36 108.13 18.52
N SER A 10 -13.50 108.80 19.20
CA SER A 10 -12.28 108.25 19.81
C SER A 10 -12.56 107.47 21.08
N THR A 11 -13.63 107.84 21.81
CA THR A 11 -14.00 107.14 23.02
C THR A 11 -14.81 105.84 22.80
N GLN A 12 -15.46 105.70 21.64
CA GLN A 12 -16.13 104.45 21.24
C GLN A 12 -15.19 103.35 20.66
N ILE A 13 -14.01 103.79 20.18
CA ILE A 13 -13.06 102.84 19.62
C ILE A 13 -12.13 102.27 20.74
N ALA A 14 -11.96 102.95 21.85
CA ALA A 14 -11.11 102.55 22.97
C ALA A 14 -11.72 101.56 23.92
N ASN A 15 -13.02 101.28 23.82
CA ASN A 15 -13.73 100.36 24.71
C ASN A 15 -14.12 99.08 24.05
N LYS A 16 -13.56 98.71 22.91
CA LYS A 16 -13.63 97.41 22.28
C LYS A 16 -12.35 96.64 22.53
N GLU A 17 -11.95 96.63 23.80
CA GLU A 17 -10.84 95.84 24.28
C GLU A 17 -11.19 94.37 24.28
N PHE A 18 -10.45 93.67 23.51
CA PHE A 18 -10.29 92.22 23.42
C PHE A 18 -10.54 91.52 24.75
N GLN A 19 -11.72 90.98 24.94
CA GLN A 19 -11.95 89.87 25.88
C GLN A 19 -11.82 88.59 25.11
N PRO A 20 -10.72 87.85 25.31
CA PRO A 20 -10.68 86.49 24.79
C PRO A 20 -11.77 85.69 25.50
N ASP A 21 -12.63 85.06 24.76
CA ASP A 21 -13.66 84.19 25.23
C ASP A 21 -13.00 82.99 25.91
N LEU A 22 -12.81 83.13 27.25
CA LEU A 22 -12.23 82.06 28.09
C LEU A 22 -13.11 80.81 28.11
N GLN A 23 -14.31 80.83 27.55
CA GLN A 23 -15.14 79.65 27.41
C GLN A 23 -14.73 78.77 26.22
N GLU A 24 -14.08 79.31 25.19
CA GLU A 24 -13.60 78.53 24.06
C GLU A 24 -12.29 77.77 24.39
N ILE A 25 -11.50 78.26 25.36
CA ILE A 25 -10.22 77.64 25.73
C ILE A 25 -10.44 76.55 26.81
N THR A 26 -11.53 76.62 27.59
CA THR A 26 -11.87 75.59 28.57
C THR A 26 -12.63 74.43 27.97
N GLY A 27 -13.21 74.56 26.79
CA GLY A 27 -13.91 73.48 26.07
C GLY A 27 -13.00 72.43 25.41
N GLU A 28 -11.72 72.79 25.16
CA GLU A 28 -10.78 71.89 24.46
C GLU A 28 -9.94 71.01 25.40
N LEU A 29 -10.00 71.18 26.70
CA LEU A 29 -9.19 70.38 27.66
C LEU A 29 -9.96 69.36 28.49
N THR A 30 -11.26 69.23 28.32
CA THR A 30 -12.02 68.08 28.82
C THR A 30 -12.27 67.12 27.65
N ASN A 31 -11.24 66.51 27.14
CA ASN A 31 -11.39 65.23 26.44
C ASN A 31 -11.78 64.18 27.52
N GLU A 32 -13.00 64.21 27.97
CA GLU A 32 -13.63 63.12 28.71
C GLU A 32 -13.62 61.94 27.72
N GLN A 33 -12.60 61.08 27.87
CA GLN A 33 -12.65 59.76 27.30
C GLN A 33 -13.88 59.09 27.90
N THR A 34 -15.01 59.26 27.25
CA THR A 34 -16.21 58.51 27.53
C THR A 34 -15.89 57.07 27.24
N VAL A 35 -15.52 56.34 28.28
CA VAL A 35 -15.31 54.90 28.20
C VAL A 35 -16.64 54.35 27.67
N HIS A 36 -16.66 53.96 26.37
CA HIS A 36 -17.85 53.35 25.78
C HIS A 36 -18.07 51.99 26.41
N TRP A 37 -18.77 51.97 27.53
CA TRP A 37 -19.13 50.76 28.25
C TRP A 37 -19.77 49.72 27.35
N SER A 38 -20.57 50.15 26.38
CA SER A 38 -21.18 49.28 25.37
C SER A 38 -20.12 48.55 24.53
N PHE A 39 -18.99 49.22 24.18
CA PHE A 39 -17.89 48.58 23.45
C PHE A 39 -17.21 47.52 24.33
N TRP A 40 -16.91 47.85 25.59
CA TRP A 40 -16.30 46.89 26.51
C TRP A 40 -17.21 45.71 26.84
N PHE A 41 -18.53 45.93 26.95
CA PHE A 41 -19.50 44.84 27.03
C PHE A 41 -19.48 43.94 25.81
N GLY A 42 -19.40 44.50 24.60
CA GLY A 42 -19.29 43.74 23.38
C GLY A 42 -18.00 42.90 23.30
N VAL A 43 -16.85 43.50 23.65
CA VAL A 43 -15.58 42.80 23.73
C VAL A 43 -15.60 41.67 24.76
N THR A 44 -16.11 41.94 25.98
CA THR A 44 -16.23 40.92 27.04
C THR A 44 -17.12 39.77 26.60
N PHE A 45 -18.27 40.08 25.99
CA PHE A 45 -19.17 39.05 25.44
C PHE A 45 -18.48 38.21 24.35
N PHE A 46 -17.75 38.85 23.46
CA PHE A 46 -17.02 38.16 22.40
C PHE A 46 -15.93 37.23 22.94
N VAL A 47 -15.17 37.71 23.94
CA VAL A 47 -14.16 36.90 24.64
C VAL A 47 -14.80 35.71 25.36
N LEU A 48 -15.95 35.91 26.05
CA LEU A 48 -16.67 34.81 26.68
C LEU A 48 -17.15 33.77 25.70
N VAL A 49 -17.65 34.18 24.53
CA VAL A 49 -18.05 33.25 23.45
C VAL A 49 -16.84 32.44 22.95
N ILE A 50 -15.70 33.11 22.70
CA ILE A 50 -14.47 32.41 22.27
C ILE A 50 -14.02 31.41 23.36
N VAL A 51 -13.95 31.82 24.59
CA VAL A 51 -13.56 30.93 25.72
C VAL A 51 -14.54 29.76 25.85
N SER A 52 -15.85 30.01 25.67
CA SER A 52 -16.86 28.97 25.69
C SER A 52 -16.66 27.96 24.55
N ILE A 53 -16.38 28.42 23.30
CA ILE A 53 -16.11 27.57 22.17
C ILE A 53 -14.84 26.75 22.40
N LEU A 54 -13.76 27.38 22.86
CA LEU A 54 -12.48 26.70 23.15
C LEU A 54 -12.64 25.66 24.27
N SER A 55 -13.37 25.98 25.33
CA SER A 55 -13.62 25.05 26.45
C SER A 55 -14.53 23.88 26.01
N ALA A 56 -15.57 24.17 25.24
CA ALA A 56 -16.44 23.14 24.68
C ALA A 56 -15.66 22.21 23.70
N SER A 57 -14.81 22.78 22.84
CA SER A 57 -13.93 22.03 21.97
C SER A 57 -12.95 21.14 22.75
N TRP A 58 -12.33 21.69 23.81
CA TRP A 58 -11.42 20.93 24.67
C TRP A 58 -12.13 19.81 25.43
N LEU A 59 -13.33 20.04 25.98
CA LEU A 59 -14.14 19.01 26.62
C LEU A 59 -14.58 17.93 25.63
N LEU A 60 -14.96 18.32 24.41
CA LEU A 60 -15.36 17.39 23.36
C LEU A 60 -14.19 16.49 22.97
N THR A 61 -13.02 17.08 22.71
CA THR A 61 -11.82 16.31 22.37
C THR A 61 -11.40 15.37 23.50
N LYS A 62 -11.45 15.83 24.75
CA LYS A 62 -11.13 15.02 25.93
C LYS A 62 -12.08 13.83 26.06
N ASN A 63 -13.39 14.05 25.92
CA ASN A 63 -14.38 12.98 25.99
C ASN A 63 -14.27 11.99 24.83
N LEU A 64 -14.10 12.46 23.60
CA LEU A 64 -13.93 11.58 22.42
C LEU A 64 -12.61 10.81 22.43
N SER A 65 -11.58 11.33 23.12
CA SER A 65 -10.28 10.68 23.27
C SER A 65 -10.21 9.72 24.46
N ALA A 66 -11.22 9.61 25.29
CA ALA A 66 -11.27 8.61 26.35
C ALA A 66 -11.39 7.21 25.72
N ASP A 67 -10.59 6.23 26.18
CA ASP A 67 -10.52 4.91 25.55
C ASP A 67 -11.86 4.16 25.55
N GLU A 68 -12.75 4.50 26.46
CA GLU A 68 -14.10 3.93 26.60
C GLU A 68 -15.16 4.63 25.73
N SER A 69 -14.86 5.81 25.17
CA SER A 69 -15.91 6.66 24.55
C SER A 69 -16.31 6.24 23.14
N ALA A 70 -15.43 5.54 22.41
CA ALA A 70 -15.67 5.07 21.04
C ALA A 70 -14.85 3.80 20.78
N PRO A 71 -15.21 2.67 21.38
CA PRO A 71 -14.48 1.42 21.17
C PRO A 71 -14.66 0.96 19.71
N VAL A 72 -13.62 0.32 19.14
CA VAL A 72 -13.79 -0.43 17.91
C VAL A 72 -14.62 -1.68 18.23
N THR A 73 -15.85 -1.73 17.74
CA THR A 73 -16.79 -2.81 18.04
C THR A 73 -16.90 -3.85 16.97
N SER A 74 -16.46 -3.55 15.77
CA SER A 74 -16.53 -4.45 14.62
C SER A 74 -15.24 -4.45 13.80
N LEU A 75 -14.78 -5.67 13.51
CA LEU A 75 -13.68 -5.92 12.58
C LEU A 75 -14.26 -6.61 11.35
N VAL A 76 -14.31 -5.90 10.22
CA VAL A 76 -14.80 -6.42 8.94
C VAL A 76 -13.61 -6.83 8.09
N ILE A 77 -13.41 -8.14 7.95
CA ILE A 77 -12.35 -8.72 7.13
C ILE A 77 -12.98 -9.17 5.81
N SER A 78 -12.36 -8.78 4.69
CA SER A 78 -12.80 -9.12 3.34
C SER A 78 -11.60 -9.19 2.39
N GLY A 79 -11.77 -9.78 1.21
CA GLY A 79 -10.73 -9.83 0.19
C GLY A 79 -10.62 -11.18 -0.49
N GLU A 80 -9.52 -11.38 -1.20
CA GLU A 80 -9.17 -12.61 -1.90
C GLU A 80 -8.24 -13.45 -1.00
N MET A 81 -8.84 -14.18 -0.08
CA MET A 81 -8.15 -14.98 0.95
C MET A 81 -8.28 -16.47 0.63
N ALA A 82 -7.35 -16.99 -0.16
CA ALA A 82 -7.30 -18.42 -0.51
C ALA A 82 -6.59 -19.25 0.58
N TYR A 83 -5.63 -18.65 1.26
CA TYR A 83 -4.72 -19.31 2.22
C TYR A 83 -4.72 -18.66 3.60
N THR A 84 -4.99 -17.37 3.70
CA THR A 84 -5.15 -16.65 4.97
C THR A 84 -6.54 -16.84 5.52
N ASN A 85 -6.68 -17.10 6.80
CA ASN A 85 -7.98 -17.19 7.45
C ASN A 85 -8.17 -16.05 8.47
N LYS A 86 -9.41 -15.87 8.91
CA LYS A 86 -9.78 -14.83 9.86
C LYS A 86 -8.98 -14.91 11.17
N LEU A 87 -8.74 -16.13 11.67
CA LEU A 87 -8.00 -16.36 12.91
C LEU A 87 -6.54 -15.89 12.80
N ASP A 88 -5.89 -16.12 11.65
CA ASP A 88 -4.52 -15.64 11.41
C ASP A 88 -4.44 -14.12 11.58
N ILE A 89 -5.44 -13.40 11.04
CA ILE A 89 -5.52 -11.95 11.10
C ILE A 89 -5.80 -11.47 12.51
N GLU A 90 -6.78 -12.06 13.20
CA GLU A 90 -7.12 -11.72 14.58
C GLU A 90 -5.92 -11.93 15.50
N THR A 91 -5.19 -13.03 15.32
CA THR A 91 -3.96 -13.30 16.07
C THR A 91 -2.86 -12.28 15.77
N ALA A 92 -2.70 -11.88 14.51
CA ALA A 92 -1.68 -10.89 14.12
C ALA A 92 -1.90 -9.52 14.77
N ILE A 93 -3.15 -9.16 15.06
CA ILE A 93 -3.52 -7.87 15.65
C ILE A 93 -3.87 -7.94 17.14
N GLU A 94 -3.81 -9.12 17.77
CA GLU A 94 -4.20 -9.34 19.17
C GLU A 94 -3.47 -8.41 20.14
N ASN A 95 -2.19 -8.13 19.89
CA ASN A 95 -1.37 -7.26 20.72
C ASN A 95 -1.50 -5.76 20.41
N ILE A 96 -2.32 -5.40 19.41
CA ILE A 96 -2.54 -4.00 19.05
C ILE A 96 -3.70 -3.46 19.88
N ASN A 97 -3.49 -2.31 20.51
CA ASN A 97 -4.56 -1.64 21.23
C ASN A 97 -5.58 -1.03 20.24
N LEU A 98 -6.64 -1.76 19.96
CA LEU A 98 -7.76 -1.31 19.11
C LEU A 98 -8.82 -0.49 19.90
N GLY A 99 -8.56 -0.19 21.20
CA GLY A 99 -9.55 0.32 22.14
C GLY A 99 -10.39 1.50 21.66
N ASN A 100 -9.76 2.57 21.18
CA ASN A 100 -10.47 3.77 20.72
C ASN A 100 -10.37 3.97 19.21
N PHE A 101 -11.53 4.01 18.53
CA PHE A 101 -11.64 4.19 17.08
C PHE A 101 -10.86 5.40 16.53
N PHE A 102 -10.84 6.52 17.26
CA PHE A 102 -10.13 7.72 16.81
C PHE A 102 -8.62 7.59 16.98
N LYS A 103 -8.16 6.86 18.00
CA LYS A 103 -6.74 6.70 18.33
C LYS A 103 -6.07 5.52 17.62
N VAL A 104 -6.85 4.50 17.18
CA VAL A 104 -6.27 3.32 16.52
C VAL A 104 -5.44 3.74 15.31
N ASP A 105 -4.19 3.27 15.26
CA ASP A 105 -3.31 3.48 14.12
C ASP A 105 -3.53 2.38 13.07
N VAL A 106 -4.18 2.75 11.98
CA VAL A 106 -4.43 1.82 10.86
C VAL A 106 -3.14 1.34 10.19
N ASN A 107 -2.07 2.13 10.22
CA ASN A 107 -0.79 1.74 9.64
C ASN A 107 -0.12 0.67 10.48
N ASP A 108 -0.32 0.70 11.80
CA ASP A 108 0.20 -0.32 12.70
C ASP A 108 -0.52 -1.66 12.47
N VAL A 109 -1.85 -1.63 12.38
CA VAL A 109 -2.64 -2.81 11.99
C VAL A 109 -2.21 -3.34 10.63
N GLN A 110 -2.08 -2.46 9.63
CA GLN A 110 -1.65 -2.84 8.29
C GLN A 110 -0.28 -3.52 8.31
N ARG A 111 0.69 -2.97 9.04
CA ARG A 111 2.04 -3.52 9.16
C ARG A 111 2.05 -4.92 9.76
N HIS A 112 1.27 -5.17 10.81
CA HIS A 112 1.20 -6.50 11.44
C HIS A 112 0.53 -7.53 10.53
N VAL A 113 -0.56 -7.15 9.88
CA VAL A 113 -1.24 -8.05 8.94
C VAL A 113 -0.39 -8.33 7.69
N SER A 114 0.37 -7.35 7.19
CA SER A 114 1.26 -7.54 6.04
C SER A 114 2.45 -8.48 6.32
N GLN A 115 2.74 -8.77 7.60
CA GLN A 115 3.77 -9.74 7.98
C GLN A 115 3.30 -11.20 7.90
N LEU A 116 2.01 -11.44 7.69
CA LEU A 116 1.49 -12.79 7.50
C LEU A 116 2.04 -13.38 6.19
N PRO A 117 2.58 -14.60 6.23
CA PRO A 117 3.32 -15.20 5.10
C PRO A 117 2.53 -15.27 3.78
N TRP A 118 1.22 -15.47 3.87
CA TRP A 118 0.35 -15.61 2.70
C TRP A 118 -0.22 -14.27 2.20
N VAL A 119 -0.04 -13.18 2.93
CA VAL A 119 -0.57 -11.87 2.55
C VAL A 119 0.35 -11.20 1.53
N TYR A 120 -0.17 -10.97 0.33
CA TYR A 120 0.49 -10.16 -0.70
C TYR A 120 0.28 -8.66 -0.46
N SER A 121 -0.96 -8.27 -0.23
CA SER A 121 -1.27 -6.88 0.07
C SER A 121 -2.42 -6.75 1.06
N VAL A 122 -2.40 -5.67 1.84
CA VAL A 122 -3.44 -5.37 2.81
C VAL A 122 -3.76 -3.87 2.82
N SER A 123 -5.04 -3.55 2.90
CA SER A 123 -5.54 -2.19 3.07
C SER A 123 -6.43 -2.12 4.30
N VAL A 124 -6.13 -1.22 5.21
CA VAL A 124 -6.89 -1.02 6.45
C VAL A 124 -7.54 0.35 6.42
N ARG A 125 -8.84 0.42 6.71
CA ARG A 125 -9.61 1.68 6.70
C ARG A 125 -10.52 1.73 7.91
N LYS A 126 -10.64 2.92 8.50
CA LYS A 126 -11.69 3.21 9.47
C LYS A 126 -13.01 3.43 8.75
N GLN A 127 -14.05 2.73 9.17
CA GLN A 127 -15.41 2.94 8.69
C GLN A 127 -16.27 3.44 9.86
N TRP A 128 -16.80 4.63 9.68
CA TRP A 128 -17.64 5.26 10.69
C TRP A 128 -18.93 4.46 10.94
N PRO A 129 -19.44 4.32 12.21
CA PRO A 129 -18.97 5.04 13.39
C PRO A 129 -17.82 4.38 14.17
N ASN A 130 -17.62 3.06 14.12
CA ASN A 130 -16.75 2.30 15.04
C ASN A 130 -16.24 0.98 14.45
N GLU A 131 -16.15 0.89 13.14
CA GLU A 131 -15.69 -0.30 12.43
C GLU A 131 -14.28 -0.12 11.86
N LEU A 132 -13.51 -1.20 11.88
CA LEU A 132 -12.24 -1.30 11.17
C LEU A 132 -12.41 -2.29 10.01
N LYS A 133 -12.22 -1.82 8.78
CA LYS A 133 -12.31 -2.64 7.58
C LYS A 133 -10.92 -2.99 7.10
N ILE A 134 -10.63 -4.30 7.03
CA ILE A 134 -9.39 -4.86 6.51
C ILE A 134 -9.71 -5.57 5.20
N TYR A 135 -9.04 -5.17 4.13
CA TYR A 135 -9.10 -5.84 2.84
C TYR A 135 -7.76 -6.48 2.54
N ILE A 136 -7.77 -7.78 2.23
CA ILE A 136 -6.57 -8.60 2.06
C ILE A 136 -6.60 -9.23 0.68
N VAL A 137 -5.43 -9.29 0.07
CA VAL A 137 -5.15 -10.10 -1.12
C VAL A 137 -4.02 -11.05 -0.77
N ASP A 138 -4.28 -12.34 -0.92
CA ASP A 138 -3.28 -13.37 -0.69
C ASP A 138 -2.30 -13.50 -1.84
N GLN A 139 -1.14 -14.08 -1.55
CA GLN A 139 -0.18 -14.56 -2.54
C GLN A 139 -0.83 -15.62 -3.43
N THR A 140 -0.59 -15.54 -4.74
CA THR A 140 -0.97 -16.59 -5.69
C THR A 140 0.30 -17.37 -6.06
N PRO A 141 0.56 -18.53 -5.43
CA PRO A 141 1.75 -19.30 -5.69
C PRO A 141 1.68 -19.98 -7.07
N ILE A 142 2.76 -19.89 -7.83
CA ILE A 142 2.89 -20.49 -9.17
C ILE A 142 3.83 -21.69 -9.16
N ALA A 143 4.91 -21.65 -8.36
CA ALA A 143 5.90 -22.72 -8.28
C ALA A 143 6.57 -22.76 -6.91
N HIS A 144 7.18 -23.91 -6.59
CA HIS A 144 8.19 -24.01 -5.54
C HIS A 144 9.49 -23.37 -6.05
N TRP A 145 10.25 -22.71 -5.17
CA TRP A 145 11.55 -22.13 -5.47
C TRP A 145 12.62 -22.70 -4.53
N ASN A 146 13.64 -23.32 -5.13
CA ASN A 146 14.77 -23.91 -4.42
C ASN A 146 14.37 -24.84 -3.24
N GLY A 147 13.16 -25.41 -3.29
CA GLY A 147 12.64 -26.40 -2.38
C GLY A 147 11.83 -25.87 -1.20
N ASP A 148 12.20 -24.77 -0.57
CA ASP A 148 11.59 -24.28 0.67
C ASP A 148 10.83 -22.96 0.55
N MET A 149 10.98 -22.28 -0.57
CA MET A 149 10.25 -21.05 -0.90
C MET A 149 9.18 -21.30 -1.98
N LEU A 150 8.35 -20.30 -2.20
CA LEU A 150 7.36 -20.25 -3.28
C LEU A 150 7.62 -19.00 -4.14
N ILE A 151 7.23 -19.06 -5.41
CA ILE A 151 7.20 -17.91 -6.31
C ILE A 151 5.74 -17.54 -6.56
N ASN A 152 5.41 -16.25 -6.42
CA ASN A 152 4.08 -15.74 -6.75
C ASN A 152 3.94 -15.42 -8.26
N GLN A 153 2.74 -15.01 -8.66
CA GLN A 153 2.42 -14.64 -10.05
C GLN A 153 3.23 -13.45 -10.60
N TYR A 154 3.96 -12.74 -9.75
CA TYR A 154 4.79 -11.59 -10.11
C TYR A 154 6.29 -11.93 -10.19
N GLY A 155 6.65 -13.18 -9.91
CA GLY A 155 8.05 -13.60 -9.86
C GLY A 155 8.76 -13.27 -8.55
N GLU A 156 8.01 -12.95 -7.49
CA GLU A 156 8.58 -12.66 -6.19
C GLU A 156 8.63 -13.91 -5.34
N ALA A 157 9.79 -14.19 -4.74
CA ALA A 157 9.94 -15.32 -3.83
C ALA A 157 9.40 -14.96 -2.44
N PHE A 158 8.66 -15.88 -1.85
CA PHE A 158 8.12 -15.75 -0.49
C PHE A 158 8.14 -17.09 0.24
N GLN A 159 8.13 -17.04 1.57
CA GLN A 159 8.13 -18.23 2.40
C GLN A 159 6.78 -18.35 3.11
N ALA A 160 6.12 -19.49 2.93
CA ALA A 160 4.85 -19.78 3.58
C ALA A 160 4.69 -21.28 3.89
N ASN A 161 3.68 -21.61 4.69
CA ASN A 161 3.40 -23.02 5.03
C ASN A 161 2.79 -23.76 3.83
N ILE A 162 3.61 -24.55 3.14
CA ILE A 162 3.23 -25.32 1.94
C ILE A 162 2.09 -26.33 2.20
N ARG A 163 1.81 -26.70 3.45
CA ARG A 163 0.68 -27.59 3.78
C ARG A 163 -0.69 -26.96 3.50
N ARG A 164 -0.75 -25.66 3.28
CA ARG A 164 -1.98 -24.95 2.88
C ARG A 164 -2.24 -25.00 1.38
N LEU A 165 -1.27 -25.45 0.58
CA LEU A 165 -1.45 -25.59 -0.86
C LEU A 165 -2.50 -26.66 -1.17
N THR A 166 -3.40 -26.36 -2.08
CA THR A 166 -4.49 -27.25 -2.52
C THR A 166 -4.18 -27.99 -3.82
N SER A 167 -3.14 -27.55 -4.54
CA SER A 167 -2.70 -28.12 -5.82
C SER A 167 -1.21 -28.41 -5.80
N GLN A 168 -0.79 -29.36 -6.63
CA GLN A 168 0.62 -29.55 -6.91
C GLN A 168 1.11 -28.41 -7.80
N LEU A 169 2.28 -27.88 -7.45
CA LEU A 169 2.96 -26.81 -8.18
C LEU A 169 4.25 -27.39 -8.78
N PRO A 170 4.69 -26.87 -9.94
CA PRO A 170 6.00 -27.19 -10.48
C PRO A 170 7.11 -26.70 -9.54
N SER A 171 8.31 -27.25 -9.69
CA SER A 171 9.48 -26.90 -8.92
C SER A 171 10.48 -26.13 -9.78
N PHE A 172 10.91 -24.96 -9.33
CA PHE A 172 11.92 -24.17 -9.99
C PHE A 172 13.18 -24.12 -9.13
N PHE A 173 14.33 -24.26 -9.80
CA PHE A 173 15.64 -24.17 -9.19
C PHE A 173 16.50 -23.18 -9.98
N GLY A 174 17.18 -22.29 -9.25
CA GLY A 174 18.03 -21.29 -9.88
C GLY A 174 18.82 -20.44 -8.88
N PRO A 175 19.77 -19.63 -9.38
CA PRO A 175 20.46 -18.65 -8.59
C PRO A 175 19.50 -17.61 -7.99
N GLU A 176 19.81 -17.12 -6.82
CA GLU A 176 19.05 -16.02 -6.17
C GLU A 176 18.99 -14.78 -7.10
N GLY A 177 17.82 -14.16 -7.18
CA GLY A 177 17.55 -13.00 -8.05
C GLY A 177 17.18 -13.38 -9.49
N THR A 178 16.95 -14.67 -9.78
CA THR A 178 16.49 -15.13 -11.10
C THR A 178 15.04 -15.64 -11.09
N GLU A 179 14.29 -15.36 -10.06
CA GLU A 179 12.91 -15.82 -9.84
C GLU A 179 11.96 -15.37 -10.95
N GLU A 180 11.99 -14.08 -11.27
CA GLU A 180 11.19 -13.49 -12.35
C GLU A 180 11.57 -14.08 -13.71
N LEU A 181 12.86 -14.21 -13.97
CA LEU A 181 13.37 -14.83 -15.20
C LEU A 181 12.94 -16.30 -15.34
N ALA A 182 12.92 -17.05 -14.24
CA ALA A 182 12.44 -18.43 -14.22
C ALA A 182 10.93 -18.50 -14.53
N LEU A 183 10.14 -17.62 -13.92
CA LEU A 183 8.69 -17.54 -14.16
C LEU A 183 8.35 -17.16 -15.61
N GLU A 184 9.04 -16.17 -16.19
CA GLU A 184 8.85 -15.77 -17.59
C GLU A 184 9.14 -16.92 -18.56
N ASN A 185 10.28 -17.61 -18.36
CA ASN A 185 10.65 -18.73 -19.20
C ASN A 185 9.70 -19.92 -19.02
N PHE A 186 9.33 -20.26 -17.79
CA PHE A 186 8.32 -21.28 -17.52
C PHE A 186 7.02 -20.98 -18.28
N THR A 187 6.50 -19.78 -18.14
CA THR A 187 5.23 -19.39 -18.77
C THR A 187 5.29 -19.55 -20.29
N SER A 188 6.36 -19.05 -20.90
CA SER A 188 6.54 -19.10 -22.36
C SER A 188 6.72 -20.53 -22.87
N LEU A 189 7.56 -21.32 -22.20
CA LEU A 189 7.89 -22.68 -22.65
C LEU A 189 6.76 -23.66 -22.34
N ASN A 190 6.11 -23.54 -21.19
CA ASN A 190 4.98 -24.40 -20.81
C ASN A 190 3.78 -24.17 -21.74
N GLN A 191 3.51 -22.92 -22.15
CA GLN A 191 2.47 -22.61 -23.13
C GLN A 191 2.72 -23.30 -24.47
N LEU A 192 3.98 -23.40 -24.92
CA LEU A 192 4.32 -24.14 -26.16
C LEU A 192 4.10 -25.64 -25.97
N LEU A 193 4.56 -26.21 -24.87
CA LEU A 193 4.48 -27.64 -24.59
C LEU A 193 3.04 -28.13 -24.42
N ASP A 194 2.15 -27.29 -23.90
CA ASP A 194 0.73 -27.60 -23.69
C ASP A 194 0.01 -27.97 -24.99
N TYR A 195 0.42 -27.44 -26.17
CA TYR A 195 -0.11 -27.85 -27.47
C TYR A 195 0.11 -29.34 -27.74
N SER A 196 1.07 -29.97 -27.10
CA SER A 196 1.37 -31.40 -27.19
C SER A 196 0.94 -32.21 -25.95
N ASN A 197 0.13 -31.62 -25.04
CA ASN A 197 -0.26 -32.18 -23.76
C ASN A 197 0.97 -32.51 -22.85
N LEU A 198 2.00 -31.71 -22.97
CA LEU A 198 3.19 -31.77 -22.12
C LEU A 198 3.23 -30.55 -21.22
N ASN A 199 3.64 -30.77 -19.96
CA ASN A 199 3.80 -29.69 -18.99
C ASN A 199 5.16 -29.82 -18.32
N ILE A 200 5.64 -28.70 -17.80
CA ILE A 200 6.90 -28.63 -17.07
C ILE A 200 6.59 -28.92 -15.59
N ASP A 201 7.12 -30.02 -15.06
CA ASP A 201 7.08 -30.35 -13.64
C ASP A 201 8.26 -29.72 -12.88
N GLU A 202 9.42 -29.64 -13.54
CA GLU A 202 10.59 -29.04 -12.93
C GLU A 202 11.36 -28.18 -13.97
N LEU A 203 11.82 -27.01 -13.52
CA LEU A 203 12.64 -26.08 -14.31
C LEU A 203 13.90 -25.77 -13.52
N VAL A 204 15.04 -25.99 -14.15
CA VAL A 204 16.36 -25.76 -13.56
C VAL A 204 17.12 -24.73 -14.37
N LEU A 205 17.50 -23.63 -13.73
CA LEU A 205 18.43 -22.65 -14.24
C LEU A 205 19.77 -22.79 -13.51
N SER A 206 20.79 -23.24 -14.21
CA SER A 206 22.13 -23.35 -13.61
C SER A 206 22.77 -21.97 -13.41
N GLU A 207 23.81 -21.89 -12.56
CA GLU A 207 24.64 -20.66 -12.36
C GLU A 207 25.29 -20.15 -13.67
N ARG A 208 25.41 -21.01 -14.69
CA ARG A 208 25.91 -20.64 -16.01
C ARG A 208 24.82 -20.24 -16.97
N PHE A 209 23.61 -20.03 -16.47
CA PHE A 209 22.41 -19.67 -17.25
C PHE A 209 22.06 -20.71 -18.32
N ALA A 210 22.33 -22.00 -18.07
CA ALA A 210 21.84 -23.09 -18.90
C ALA A 210 20.52 -23.63 -18.29
N TRP A 211 19.55 -23.87 -19.16
CA TRP A 211 18.20 -24.30 -18.83
C TRP A 211 18.03 -25.80 -19.04
N GLN A 212 17.39 -26.43 -18.09
CA GLN A 212 16.95 -27.81 -18.14
C GLN A 212 15.50 -27.88 -17.65
N LEU A 213 14.69 -28.70 -18.31
CA LEU A 213 13.30 -28.95 -17.95
C LEU A 213 13.08 -30.44 -17.66
N ILE A 214 12.24 -30.77 -16.70
CA ILE A 214 11.69 -32.11 -16.53
C ILE A 214 10.19 -32.01 -16.81
N LEU A 215 9.72 -32.84 -17.72
CA LEU A 215 8.33 -32.85 -18.15
C LEU A 215 7.49 -33.79 -17.29
N ASN A 216 6.16 -33.62 -17.34
CA ASN A 216 5.18 -34.45 -16.63
C ASN A 216 5.22 -35.94 -16.99
N ASP A 217 5.85 -36.32 -18.09
CA ASP A 217 6.10 -37.72 -18.46
C ASP A 217 7.50 -38.23 -18.03
N GLY A 218 8.24 -37.43 -17.27
CA GLY A 218 9.53 -37.76 -16.69
C GLY A 218 10.72 -37.62 -17.65
N VAL A 219 10.51 -37.01 -18.83
CA VAL A 219 11.58 -36.75 -19.80
C VAL A 219 12.34 -35.47 -19.44
N THR A 220 13.65 -35.54 -19.35
CA THR A 220 14.51 -34.38 -19.16
C THR A 220 14.89 -33.72 -20.49
N LEU A 221 14.73 -32.42 -20.62
CA LEU A 221 15.14 -31.64 -21.77
C LEU A 221 16.32 -30.72 -21.44
N ASP A 222 17.46 -30.93 -22.06
CA ASP A 222 18.62 -30.04 -21.95
C ASP A 222 18.55 -28.93 -23.01
N LEU A 223 18.15 -27.74 -22.63
CA LEU A 223 17.95 -26.61 -23.54
C LEU A 223 19.21 -25.76 -23.73
N GLY A 224 20.15 -25.76 -22.76
CA GLY A 224 21.29 -24.84 -22.81
C GLY A 224 20.89 -23.38 -22.57
N ARG A 225 21.64 -22.42 -23.12
CA ARG A 225 21.49 -20.99 -22.78
C ARG A 225 20.59 -20.21 -23.73
N GLU A 226 20.64 -20.52 -25.04
CA GLU A 226 20.08 -19.71 -26.12
C GLU A 226 19.03 -20.47 -26.92
N ASN A 227 18.22 -19.75 -27.70
CA ASN A 227 17.27 -20.31 -28.66
C ASN A 227 16.29 -21.32 -28.06
N ARG A 228 15.86 -21.10 -26.83
CA ARG A 228 15.01 -22.04 -26.06
C ARG A 228 13.69 -22.36 -26.77
N VAL A 229 13.04 -21.33 -27.33
CA VAL A 229 11.76 -21.46 -28.04
C VAL A 229 11.93 -22.35 -29.28
N GLU A 230 12.93 -22.07 -30.11
CA GLU A 230 13.22 -22.84 -31.32
C GLU A 230 13.62 -24.29 -31.00
N ARG A 231 14.31 -24.49 -29.88
CA ARG A 231 14.69 -25.83 -29.40
C ARG A 231 13.47 -26.61 -28.93
N ILE A 232 12.55 -26.01 -28.23
CA ILE A 232 11.28 -26.64 -27.85
C ILE A 232 10.42 -26.95 -29.07
N GLN A 233 10.33 -26.05 -30.05
CA GLN A 233 9.60 -26.32 -31.29
C GLN A 233 10.18 -27.54 -32.02
N ARG A 234 11.50 -27.60 -32.19
CA ARG A 234 12.19 -28.75 -32.80
C ARG A 234 11.97 -30.05 -31.99
N PHE A 235 11.96 -29.98 -30.67
CA PHE A 235 11.60 -31.10 -29.81
C PHE A 235 10.18 -31.58 -30.11
N MET A 236 9.20 -30.68 -30.12
CA MET A 236 7.80 -31.02 -30.35
C MET A 236 7.58 -31.65 -31.71
N ASP A 237 8.25 -31.20 -32.76
CA ASP A 237 8.19 -31.76 -34.09
C ASP A 237 8.75 -33.20 -34.14
N ALA A 238 9.83 -33.47 -33.41
CA ALA A 238 10.50 -34.75 -33.38
C ALA A 238 9.89 -35.78 -32.40
N TYR A 239 9.29 -35.31 -31.32
CA TYR A 239 8.87 -36.13 -30.19
C TYR A 239 7.89 -37.26 -30.52
N PRO A 240 6.88 -37.07 -31.39
CA PRO A 240 6.00 -38.16 -31.81
C PRO A 240 6.77 -39.32 -32.46
N GLN A 241 7.74 -39.02 -33.31
CA GLN A 241 8.56 -40.02 -33.98
C GLN A 241 9.52 -40.73 -33.00
N ILE A 242 10.07 -40.00 -32.04
CA ILE A 242 10.90 -40.58 -30.98
C ILE A 242 10.09 -41.59 -30.17
N LYS A 243 8.84 -41.25 -29.81
CA LYS A 243 7.93 -42.16 -29.07
C LYS A 243 7.61 -43.42 -29.87
N ILE A 244 7.39 -43.33 -31.17
CA ILE A 244 7.10 -44.47 -32.03
C ILE A 244 8.32 -45.41 -32.12
N ASN A 245 9.52 -44.87 -32.19
CA ASN A 245 10.76 -45.64 -32.33
C ASN A 245 11.28 -46.26 -31.02
N LYS A 246 10.56 -46.04 -29.91
CA LYS A 246 10.89 -46.58 -28.60
C LYS A 246 10.83 -48.09 -28.58
N LYS A 247 11.90 -48.76 -28.16
CA LYS A 247 11.90 -50.24 -27.95
C LYS A 247 11.11 -50.63 -26.68
N LYS A 248 10.61 -51.85 -26.67
CA LYS A 248 9.69 -52.35 -25.62
C LYS A 248 10.24 -52.25 -24.21
N ASN A 249 11.56 -52.32 -24.01
CA ASN A 249 12.24 -52.31 -22.72
C ASN A 249 13.04 -50.99 -22.50
N GLN A 250 12.69 -49.92 -23.18
CA GLN A 250 13.37 -48.64 -23.08
C GLN A 250 12.37 -47.55 -22.77
N GLN A 251 12.83 -46.56 -22.03
CA GLN A 251 12.13 -45.31 -21.79
C GLN A 251 13.07 -44.15 -22.15
N ILE A 252 12.51 -43.06 -22.63
CA ILE A 252 13.29 -41.85 -22.85
C ILE A 252 13.70 -41.35 -21.49
N ASP A 253 14.99 -41.10 -21.32
CA ASP A 253 15.56 -40.54 -20.09
C ASP A 253 15.77 -39.04 -20.24
N TYR A 254 16.51 -38.63 -21.25
CA TYR A 254 16.71 -37.23 -21.57
C TYR A 254 16.75 -37.00 -23.09
N ILE A 255 16.54 -35.74 -23.48
CA ILE A 255 16.72 -35.25 -24.85
C ILE A 255 17.60 -33.99 -24.79
N ASP A 256 18.78 -34.09 -25.42
CA ASP A 256 19.70 -32.96 -25.50
C ASP A 256 19.40 -32.15 -26.78
N LEU A 257 18.96 -30.92 -26.58
CA LEU A 257 18.55 -29.96 -27.60
C LEU A 257 19.59 -28.88 -27.88
N ARG A 258 20.78 -28.98 -27.28
CA ARG A 258 21.84 -27.97 -27.40
C ARG A 258 22.49 -27.91 -28.78
N TYR A 259 22.27 -28.91 -29.61
CA TYR A 259 22.75 -28.94 -30.99
C TYR A 259 21.98 -27.95 -31.87
N ASP A 260 22.65 -27.38 -32.86
CA ASP A 260 22.05 -26.36 -33.74
C ASP A 260 21.02 -26.95 -34.72
N THR A 261 21.24 -28.16 -35.23
CA THR A 261 20.42 -28.76 -36.30
C THR A 261 19.75 -30.07 -35.95
N GLY A 262 19.90 -30.55 -34.71
CA GLY A 262 19.39 -31.86 -34.33
C GLY A 262 19.12 -31.95 -32.82
N LEU A 263 18.93 -33.19 -32.39
CA LEU A 263 18.80 -33.55 -30.99
C LEU A 263 19.41 -34.91 -30.73
N ALA A 264 19.84 -35.19 -29.51
CA ALA A 264 20.26 -36.52 -29.08
C ALA A 264 19.29 -37.07 -28.03
N VAL A 265 18.97 -38.37 -28.13
CA VAL A 265 18.04 -39.03 -27.21
C VAL A 265 18.80 -40.03 -26.35
N GLY A 266 18.75 -39.82 -25.03
CA GLY A 266 19.19 -40.79 -24.04
C GLY A 266 18.08 -41.74 -23.67
N TRP A 267 18.39 -43.02 -23.56
CA TRP A 267 17.44 -44.07 -23.27
C TRP A 267 17.84 -44.78 -21.97
N LYS A 268 16.87 -45.02 -21.07
CA LYS A 268 17.05 -45.86 -19.89
C LYS A 268 16.34 -47.20 -20.06
N SER A 269 16.94 -48.28 -19.50
CA SER A 269 16.29 -49.60 -19.47
C SER A 269 15.19 -49.59 -18.41
N VAL A 270 14.06 -50.16 -18.73
CA VAL A 270 12.98 -50.43 -17.76
C VAL A 270 13.08 -51.91 -17.42
N ASP A 271 13.54 -52.22 -16.21
CA ASP A 271 13.50 -53.59 -15.66
C ASP A 271 12.05 -54.00 -15.53
N THR A 272 11.71 -55.14 -16.08
CA THR A 272 10.35 -55.74 -16.08
C THR A 272 10.11 -56.53 -14.82
#